data_cfc02b9ecf1f667e41a83825e6b3f4c0
#
_entry.id   cfc02b9ecf1f667e41a83825e6b3f4c0
#
_cell.length_a   1.000
_cell.length_b   1.000
_cell.length_c   1.000
_cell.angle_alpha   90.00
_cell.angle_beta   90.00
_cell.angle_gamma   90.00
#
_symmetry.space_group_name_H-M   'P 1'
#
loop_
_entity.id
_entity.type
_entity.pdbx_description
1 polymer ?
#
loop_
_entity_poly.entity_id
_entity_poly.type
_entity_poly.pdbx_seq_one_letter_code
_entity_poly.pdbx_strand_id
1 'polypeptide(L)'
;DKEFTADIKEIPIPKCAEEEIVIKVTYSSLNYKDALSSIGNPGVTRKFPHVTGIDVAGTVYESTSNIFKSGERILVTGYDLGMNTNGGHAEFVKVPAAWVARIPDSISDKEIMTFGTAGLTAALSINELIANGVKPENGPVLVTGATGGVGSIAVSILSKIGFNVVAISGKKEK
;
A
#
# COMPACT_ATOMS: atom_id res chain seq x y z
N ASP A 1 -26.64 12.31 12.00
CA ASP A 1 -25.28 11.91 11.63
C ASP A 1 -25.24 10.40 11.47
N LYS A 2 -24.61 9.89 10.40
CA LYS A 2 -24.40 8.44 10.24
C LYS A 2 -23.26 8.04 11.17
N GLU A 3 -23.53 7.11 12.08
CA GLU A 3 -22.49 6.51 12.89
C GLU A 3 -21.83 5.36 12.12
N PHE A 4 -20.50 5.38 12.03
CA PHE A 4 -19.72 4.31 11.42
C PHE A 4 -19.11 3.46 12.52
N THR A 5 -19.33 2.16 12.44
CA THR A 5 -18.77 1.18 13.37
C THR A 5 -17.80 0.25 12.64
N ALA A 6 -16.74 -0.16 13.33
CA ALA A 6 -15.78 -1.15 12.85
C ALA A 6 -15.83 -2.38 13.74
N ASP A 7 -16.08 -3.54 13.15
CA ASP A 7 -16.18 -4.83 13.83
C ASP A 7 -15.37 -5.90 13.08
N ILE A 8 -14.94 -6.93 13.81
CA ILE A 8 -14.39 -8.14 13.20
C ILE A 8 -15.55 -9.13 12.96
N LYS A 9 -15.69 -9.57 11.70
CA LYS A 9 -16.76 -10.48 11.30
C LYS A 9 -16.22 -11.61 10.43
N GLU A 10 -16.83 -12.78 10.57
CA GLU A 10 -16.64 -13.86 9.61
C GLU A 10 -17.46 -13.57 8.35
N ILE A 11 -16.79 -13.62 7.21
CA ILE A 11 -17.43 -13.47 5.89
C ILE A 11 -16.98 -14.63 5.00
N PRO A 12 -17.81 -15.09 4.05
CA PRO A 12 -17.42 -16.15 3.13
C PRO A 12 -16.18 -15.77 2.32
N ILE A 13 -15.33 -16.77 2.05
CA ILE A 13 -14.21 -16.58 1.11
C ILE A 13 -14.79 -16.16 -0.24
N PRO A 14 -14.31 -15.05 -0.83
CA PRO A 14 -14.82 -14.57 -2.11
C PRO A 14 -14.48 -15.56 -3.22
N LYS A 15 -15.34 -15.65 -4.23
CA LYS A 15 -15.09 -16.45 -5.46
C LYS A 15 -14.57 -15.55 -6.56
N CYS A 16 -13.62 -16.05 -7.37
CA CYS A 16 -13.14 -15.37 -8.56
C CYS A 16 -14.26 -15.24 -9.60
N ALA A 17 -14.38 -14.06 -10.21
CA ALA A 17 -14.95 -13.88 -11.53
C ALA A 17 -13.83 -13.94 -12.59
N GLU A 18 -14.13 -13.62 -13.83
CA GLU A 18 -13.15 -13.59 -14.92
C GLU A 18 -12.05 -12.55 -14.65
N GLU A 19 -10.78 -12.92 -14.90
CA GLU A 19 -9.59 -12.08 -14.68
C GLU A 19 -9.45 -11.57 -13.23
N GLU A 20 -9.89 -12.37 -12.25
CA GLU A 20 -9.74 -12.06 -10.81
C GLU A 20 -8.83 -13.07 -10.11
N ILE A 21 -8.31 -12.64 -8.96
CA ILE A 21 -7.47 -13.42 -8.06
C ILE A 21 -8.02 -13.29 -6.64
N VAL A 22 -8.14 -14.41 -5.94
CA VAL A 22 -8.29 -14.45 -4.48
C VAL A 22 -6.93 -14.65 -3.86
N ILE A 23 -6.55 -13.73 -2.99
CA ILE A 23 -5.29 -13.72 -2.25
C ILE A 23 -5.55 -14.25 -0.85
N LYS A 24 -4.78 -15.25 -0.41
CA LYS A 24 -4.64 -15.57 1.01
C LYS A 24 -3.63 -14.59 1.60
N VAL A 25 -4.10 -13.66 2.42
CA VAL A 25 -3.31 -12.57 2.97
C VAL A 25 -2.34 -13.09 4.03
N THR A 26 -1.09 -12.67 3.97
CA THR A 26 -0.08 -12.90 4.99
C THR A 26 0.24 -11.64 5.77
N TYR A 27 0.32 -10.49 5.10
CA TYR A 27 0.55 -9.18 5.69
C TYR A 27 -0.22 -8.09 4.95
N SER A 28 -0.62 -7.08 5.69
CA SER A 28 -1.20 -5.83 5.18
C SER A 28 -0.57 -4.66 5.92
N SER A 29 -0.28 -3.56 5.22
CA SER A 29 0.21 -2.32 5.84
C SER A 29 -0.95 -1.56 6.48
N LEU A 30 -0.64 -0.70 7.45
CA LEU A 30 -1.59 0.25 8.00
C LEU A 30 -1.29 1.65 7.49
N ASN A 31 -2.25 2.26 6.84
CA ASN A 31 -2.14 3.59 6.22
C ASN A 31 -3.16 4.57 6.82
N TYR A 32 -2.85 5.87 6.77
CA TYR A 32 -3.78 6.91 7.19
C TYR A 32 -5.13 6.85 6.44
N LYS A 33 -5.09 6.41 5.18
CA LYS A 33 -6.28 6.21 4.36
C LYS A 33 -7.21 5.11 4.92
N ASP A 34 -6.65 4.06 5.52
CA ASP A 34 -7.44 3.01 6.17
C ASP A 34 -8.20 3.56 7.38
N ALA A 35 -7.55 4.42 8.18
CA ALA A 35 -8.18 5.10 9.29
C ALA A 35 -9.31 6.05 8.84
N LEU A 36 -9.10 6.81 7.75
CA LEU A 36 -10.15 7.65 7.19
C LEU A 36 -11.32 6.82 6.65
N SER A 37 -11.03 5.68 6.02
CA SER A 37 -12.05 4.76 5.52
C SER A 37 -12.89 4.19 6.66
N SER A 38 -12.28 3.78 7.75
CA SER A 38 -12.96 3.16 8.90
C SER A 38 -13.94 4.11 9.61
N ILE A 39 -13.71 5.42 9.56
CA ILE A 39 -14.62 6.44 10.13
C ILE A 39 -15.60 7.00 9.10
N GLY A 40 -15.68 6.40 7.92
CA GLY A 40 -16.66 6.79 6.90
C GLY A 40 -16.36 8.11 6.20
N ASN A 41 -15.09 8.50 6.06
CA ASN A 41 -14.72 9.71 5.32
C ASN A 41 -15.13 9.58 3.84
N PRO A 42 -16.05 10.41 3.32
CA PRO A 42 -16.59 10.29 1.97
C PRO A 42 -15.56 10.60 0.86
N GLY A 43 -14.44 11.24 1.20
CA GLY A 43 -13.32 11.45 0.29
C GLY A 43 -12.51 10.19 0.03
N VAL A 44 -12.68 9.14 0.85
CA VAL A 44 -11.97 7.86 0.73
C VAL A 44 -12.93 6.74 0.38
N THR A 45 -14.01 6.55 1.14
CA THR A 45 -14.94 5.43 0.96
C THR A 45 -16.37 5.91 0.86
N ARG A 46 -17.08 5.39 -0.14
CA ARG A 46 -18.49 5.69 -0.41
C ARG A 46 -19.39 4.47 -0.41
N LYS A 47 -18.80 3.26 -0.46
CA LYS A 47 -19.50 1.97 -0.48
C LYS A 47 -19.30 1.24 0.82
N PHE A 48 -20.40 0.92 1.52
CA PHE A 48 -20.40 0.21 2.80
C PHE A 48 -21.46 -0.92 2.80
N PRO A 49 -21.28 -1.99 3.56
CA PRO A 49 -20.10 -2.34 4.35
C PRO A 49 -18.92 -2.75 3.46
N HIS A 50 -17.67 -2.57 3.95
CA HIS A 50 -16.47 -3.02 3.25
C HIS A 50 -15.38 -3.39 4.26
N VAL A 51 -14.31 -4.01 3.79
CA VAL A 51 -13.09 -4.29 4.55
C VAL A 51 -12.03 -3.27 4.16
N THR A 52 -11.40 -2.61 5.13
CA THR A 52 -10.29 -1.68 4.93
C THR A 52 -8.98 -2.40 4.55
N GLY A 53 -7.91 -1.66 4.30
CA GLY A 53 -6.57 -2.17 3.97
C GLY A 53 -6.22 -1.97 2.51
N ILE A 54 -5.50 -0.85 2.22
CA ILE A 54 -5.13 -0.47 0.84
C ILE A 54 -3.89 -1.17 0.32
N ASP A 55 -3.24 -1.99 1.15
CA ASP A 55 -2.05 -2.78 0.80
C ASP A 55 -2.25 -4.22 1.22
N VAL A 56 -1.74 -5.15 0.43
CA VAL A 56 -1.75 -6.58 0.76
C VAL A 56 -0.54 -7.30 0.18
N ALA A 57 0.04 -8.21 0.94
CA ALA A 57 0.96 -9.23 0.48
C ALA A 57 0.42 -10.60 0.88
N GLY A 58 0.62 -11.59 0.05
CA GLY A 58 0.16 -12.93 0.31
C GLY A 58 0.43 -13.90 -0.84
N THR A 59 -0.32 -14.99 -0.85
CA THR A 59 -0.22 -15.99 -1.90
C THR A 59 -1.52 -16.09 -2.68
N VAL A 60 -1.42 -16.37 -3.96
CA VAL A 60 -2.57 -16.68 -4.81
C VAL A 60 -3.26 -17.94 -4.26
N TYR A 61 -4.48 -17.79 -3.77
CA TYR A 61 -5.32 -18.89 -3.32
C TYR A 61 -6.10 -19.50 -4.48
N GLU A 62 -6.76 -18.64 -5.26
CA GLU A 62 -7.52 -18.99 -6.47
C GLU A 62 -7.28 -17.93 -7.55
N SER A 63 -7.20 -18.34 -8.82
CA SER A 63 -7.02 -17.43 -9.95
C SER A 63 -7.78 -17.94 -11.17
N THR A 64 -8.46 -17.01 -11.82
CA THR A 64 -9.05 -17.23 -13.16
C THR A 64 -8.22 -16.53 -14.26
N SER A 65 -7.14 -15.84 -13.87
CA SER A 65 -6.21 -15.20 -14.80
C SER A 65 -5.18 -16.21 -15.33
N ASN A 66 -4.79 -16.04 -16.59
CA ASN A 66 -3.72 -16.83 -17.22
C ASN A 66 -2.31 -16.42 -16.76
N ILE A 67 -2.17 -15.28 -16.05
CA ILE A 67 -0.90 -14.68 -15.68
C ILE A 67 -0.38 -15.23 -14.34
N PHE A 68 -1.29 -15.50 -13.40
CA PHE A 68 -0.94 -15.89 -12.03
C PHE A 68 -1.49 -17.28 -11.69
N LYS A 69 -0.68 -18.06 -10.97
CA LYS A 69 -1.02 -19.42 -10.54
C LYS A 69 -1.13 -19.52 -9.02
N SER A 70 -1.94 -20.46 -8.53
CA SER A 70 -2.03 -20.76 -7.10
C SER A 70 -0.66 -21.03 -6.50
N GLY A 71 -0.40 -20.44 -5.31
CA GLY A 71 0.85 -20.55 -4.57
C GLY A 71 1.87 -19.45 -4.91
N GLU A 72 1.71 -18.66 -5.98
CA GLU A 72 2.62 -17.55 -6.27
C GLU A 72 2.51 -16.45 -5.20
N ARG A 73 3.66 -15.90 -4.77
CA ARG A 73 3.74 -14.77 -3.84
C ARG A 73 3.49 -13.46 -4.58
N ILE A 74 2.54 -12.70 -4.10
CA ILE A 74 2.05 -11.50 -4.77
C ILE A 74 1.75 -10.37 -3.80
N LEU A 75 1.73 -9.14 -4.33
CA LEU A 75 1.28 -7.95 -3.61
C LEU A 75 0.32 -7.12 -4.44
N VAL A 76 -0.48 -6.33 -3.75
CA VAL A 76 -1.26 -5.23 -4.33
C VAL A 76 -1.10 -4.01 -3.44
N THR A 77 -0.86 -2.85 -4.04
CA THR A 77 -0.85 -1.56 -3.37
C THR A 77 -1.66 -0.54 -4.17
N GLY A 78 -2.49 0.24 -3.50
CA GLY A 78 -3.26 1.29 -4.14
C GLY A 78 -4.51 0.81 -4.90
N TYR A 79 -4.74 1.38 -6.08
CA TYR A 79 -6.00 1.21 -6.82
C TYR A 79 -7.23 1.59 -5.96
N ASP A 80 -8.31 0.81 -6.02
CA ASP A 80 -9.49 0.98 -5.18
C ASP A 80 -9.55 -0.01 -4.00
N LEU A 81 -8.43 -0.72 -3.74
CA LEU A 81 -8.30 -1.71 -2.66
C LEU A 81 -8.58 -1.06 -1.30
N GLY A 82 -9.47 -1.65 -0.51
CA GLY A 82 -9.81 -1.18 0.83
C GLY A 82 -10.52 0.17 0.90
N MET A 83 -10.95 0.72 -0.25
CA MET A 83 -11.71 1.97 -0.34
C MET A 83 -13.17 1.71 -0.73
N ASN A 84 -13.47 1.44 -1.99
CA ASN A 84 -14.80 1.06 -2.45
C ASN A 84 -14.91 -0.41 -2.84
N THR A 85 -13.82 -1.16 -2.66
CA THR A 85 -13.74 -2.61 -2.72
C THR A 85 -13.18 -3.13 -1.39
N ASN A 86 -13.36 -4.41 -1.09
CA ASN A 86 -12.75 -5.02 0.10
C ASN A 86 -11.23 -5.00 0.00
N GLY A 87 -10.58 -4.78 1.14
CA GLY A 87 -9.14 -4.60 1.28
C GLY A 87 -8.42 -5.71 2.04
N GLY A 88 -7.16 -5.44 2.36
CA GLY A 88 -6.19 -6.40 2.90
C GLY A 88 -6.32 -6.70 4.40
N HIS A 89 -7.18 -6.00 5.15
CA HIS A 89 -7.41 -6.31 6.58
C HIS A 89 -8.40 -7.49 6.74
N ALA A 90 -8.15 -8.57 6.01
CA ALA A 90 -8.90 -9.82 6.04
C ALA A 90 -7.96 -11.00 5.76
N GLU A 91 -8.41 -12.23 6.05
CA GLU A 91 -7.64 -13.43 5.71
C GLU A 91 -7.61 -13.69 4.19
N PHE A 92 -8.66 -13.29 3.49
CA PHE A 92 -8.77 -13.44 2.04
C PHE A 92 -9.32 -12.15 1.42
N VAL A 93 -8.74 -11.74 0.30
CA VAL A 93 -9.23 -10.61 -0.48
C VAL A 93 -9.24 -10.97 -1.96
N LYS A 94 -10.25 -10.47 -2.68
CA LYS A 94 -10.41 -10.65 -4.11
C LYS A 94 -10.08 -9.35 -4.84
N VAL A 95 -9.27 -9.45 -5.89
CA VAL A 95 -8.81 -8.31 -6.68
C VAL A 95 -8.77 -8.64 -8.17
N PRO A 96 -8.87 -7.65 -9.07
CA PRO A 96 -8.52 -7.82 -10.48
C PRO A 96 -7.05 -8.24 -10.63
N ALA A 97 -6.76 -9.18 -11.53
CA ALA A 97 -5.39 -9.64 -11.80
C ALA A 97 -4.46 -8.49 -12.27
N ALA A 98 -5.01 -7.48 -12.92
CA ALA A 98 -4.28 -6.30 -13.38
C ALA A 98 -3.71 -5.42 -12.25
N TRP A 99 -4.17 -5.60 -10.99
CA TRP A 99 -3.65 -4.88 -9.82
C TRP A 99 -2.46 -5.56 -9.18
N VAL A 100 -2.19 -6.79 -9.55
CA VAL A 100 -1.28 -7.70 -8.85
C VAL A 100 0.13 -7.61 -9.40
N ALA A 101 1.12 -7.54 -8.50
CA ALA A 101 2.53 -7.68 -8.82
C ALA A 101 3.14 -8.88 -8.08
N ARG A 102 4.16 -9.52 -8.69
CA ARG A 102 4.91 -10.60 -8.03
C ARG A 102 5.87 -10.03 -7.01
N ILE A 103 5.99 -10.70 -5.86
CA ILE A 103 7.01 -10.37 -4.86
C ILE A 103 8.30 -11.11 -5.26
N PRO A 104 9.43 -10.40 -5.42
CA PRO A 104 10.72 -11.04 -5.65
C PRO A 104 11.11 -11.98 -4.49
N ASP A 105 11.81 -13.07 -4.78
CA ASP A 105 12.25 -14.04 -3.77
C ASP A 105 13.22 -13.45 -2.73
N SER A 106 13.90 -12.37 -3.10
CA SER A 106 14.88 -11.66 -2.25
C SER A 106 14.25 -10.85 -1.12
N ILE A 107 12.92 -10.69 -1.09
CA ILE A 107 12.22 -9.91 -0.07
C ILE A 107 11.04 -10.71 0.50
N SER A 108 10.85 -10.66 1.81
CA SER A 108 9.72 -11.31 2.47
C SER A 108 8.43 -10.48 2.35
N ASP A 109 7.28 -11.14 2.55
CA ASP A 109 5.96 -10.48 2.58
C ASP A 109 5.88 -9.40 3.66
N LYS A 110 6.53 -9.64 4.81
CA LYS A 110 6.62 -8.67 5.90
C LYS A 110 7.42 -7.43 5.50
N GLU A 111 8.58 -7.63 4.89
CA GLU A 111 9.44 -6.53 4.46
C GLU A 111 8.77 -5.69 3.39
N ILE A 112 8.16 -6.31 2.37
CA ILE A 112 7.49 -5.55 1.31
C ILE A 112 6.30 -4.73 1.85
N MET A 113 5.57 -5.23 2.84
CA MET A 113 4.49 -4.51 3.51
C MET A 113 4.98 -3.43 4.48
N THR A 114 6.25 -3.46 4.89
CA THR A 114 6.88 -2.33 5.60
C THR A 114 6.97 -1.09 4.70
N PHE A 115 7.11 -1.29 3.41
CA PHE A 115 7.09 -0.20 2.41
C PHE A 115 5.66 0.16 2.00
N GLY A 116 4.87 -0.80 1.53
CA GLY A 116 3.48 -0.61 1.09
C GLY A 116 3.29 0.58 0.15
N THR A 117 2.12 1.18 0.18
CA THR A 117 1.78 2.40 -0.59
C THR A 117 2.71 3.57 -0.26
N ALA A 118 3.16 3.72 1.00
CA ALA A 118 4.06 4.80 1.38
C ALA A 118 5.42 4.69 0.70
N GLY A 119 5.98 3.48 0.64
CA GLY A 119 7.24 3.20 -0.04
C GLY A 119 7.14 3.37 -1.55
N LEU A 120 6.08 2.87 -2.17
CA LEU A 120 5.82 3.06 -3.58
C LEU A 120 5.73 4.56 -3.93
N THR A 121 5.00 5.34 -3.13
CA THR A 121 4.85 6.78 -3.32
C THR A 121 6.20 7.51 -3.23
N ALA A 122 7.00 7.18 -2.21
CA ALA A 122 8.33 7.76 -2.05
C ALA A 122 9.25 7.42 -3.23
N ALA A 123 9.27 6.15 -3.65
CA ALA A 123 10.11 5.69 -4.76
C ALA A 123 9.72 6.34 -6.09
N LEU A 124 8.42 6.44 -6.40
CA LEU A 124 7.94 7.12 -7.61
C LEU A 124 8.32 8.60 -7.61
N SER A 125 8.16 9.29 -6.48
CA SER A 125 8.53 10.71 -6.36
C SER A 125 10.03 10.93 -6.57
N ILE A 126 10.88 10.07 -6.01
CA ILE A 126 12.33 10.17 -6.16
C ILE A 126 12.76 9.83 -7.59
N ASN A 127 12.16 8.80 -8.19
CA ASN A 127 12.39 8.46 -9.59
C ASN A 127 12.07 9.64 -10.51
N GLU A 128 10.97 10.33 -10.26
CA GLU A 128 10.58 11.51 -11.04
C GLU A 128 11.58 12.65 -10.90
N LEU A 129 12.07 12.92 -9.68
CA LEU A 129 13.15 13.91 -9.47
C LEU A 129 14.40 13.57 -10.28
N ILE A 130 14.86 12.32 -10.22
CA ILE A 130 16.06 11.88 -10.94
C ILE A 130 15.85 11.93 -12.46
N ALA A 131 14.67 11.49 -12.94
CA ALA A 131 14.33 11.54 -14.37
C ALA A 131 14.31 12.96 -14.92
N ASN A 132 13.96 13.97 -14.08
CA ASN A 132 14.02 15.38 -14.42
C ASN A 132 15.39 16.04 -14.17
N GLY A 133 16.45 15.24 -14.00
CA GLY A 133 17.83 15.70 -13.95
C GLY A 133 18.29 16.22 -12.59
N VAL A 134 17.52 16.02 -11.52
CA VAL A 134 17.95 16.37 -10.16
C VAL A 134 19.02 15.38 -9.71
N LYS A 135 20.18 15.90 -9.29
CA LYS A 135 21.35 15.12 -8.88
C LYS A 135 21.85 15.59 -7.51
N PRO A 136 22.64 14.76 -6.79
CA PRO A 136 23.19 15.13 -5.49
C PRO A 136 23.97 16.45 -5.46
N GLU A 137 24.70 16.76 -6.54
CA GLU A 137 25.50 17.98 -6.69
C GLU A 137 24.65 19.25 -6.92
N ASN A 138 23.37 19.15 -7.25
CA ASN A 138 22.51 20.31 -7.48
C ASN A 138 22.11 21.04 -6.17
N GLY A 139 22.44 20.46 -5.03
CA GLY A 139 22.13 21.03 -3.71
C GLY A 139 21.19 20.14 -2.88
N PRO A 140 20.74 20.63 -1.72
CA PRO A 140 19.93 19.82 -0.83
C PRO A 140 18.50 19.60 -1.35
N VAL A 141 17.96 18.42 -1.10
CA VAL A 141 16.55 18.09 -1.35
C VAL A 141 15.75 18.28 -0.05
N LEU A 142 14.71 19.09 -0.12
CA LEU A 142 13.81 19.34 0.99
C LEU A 142 12.69 18.31 1.04
N VAL A 143 12.54 17.62 2.17
CA VAL A 143 11.44 16.67 2.40
C VAL A 143 10.53 17.20 3.52
N THR A 144 9.31 17.59 3.20
CA THR A 144 8.29 17.97 4.16
C THR A 144 7.55 16.75 4.70
N GLY A 145 7.02 16.84 5.92
CA GLY A 145 6.38 15.69 6.57
C GLY A 145 7.33 14.50 6.77
N ALA A 146 8.60 14.79 7.00
CA ALA A 146 9.71 13.82 7.04
C ALA A 146 9.57 12.70 8.08
N THR A 147 8.69 12.86 9.07
CA THR A 147 8.39 11.84 10.10
C THR A 147 7.12 11.02 9.79
N GLY A 148 6.46 11.28 8.66
CA GLY A 148 5.34 10.48 8.15
C GLY A 148 5.82 9.26 7.35
N GLY A 149 4.91 8.35 6.98
CA GLY A 149 5.24 7.13 6.23
C GLY A 149 6.02 7.41 4.94
N VAL A 150 5.48 8.24 4.06
CA VAL A 150 6.14 8.60 2.79
C VAL A 150 7.43 9.38 3.03
N GLY A 151 7.38 10.41 3.89
CA GLY A 151 8.52 11.30 4.12
C GLY A 151 9.72 10.58 4.74
N SER A 152 9.52 9.71 5.72
CA SER A 152 10.61 8.98 6.36
C SER A 152 11.31 8.00 5.40
N ILE A 153 10.55 7.33 4.55
CA ILE A 153 11.10 6.45 3.52
C ILE A 153 11.84 7.28 2.46
N ALA A 154 11.27 8.42 2.04
CA ALA A 154 11.93 9.31 1.08
C ALA A 154 13.27 9.85 1.60
N VAL A 155 13.32 10.28 2.87
CA VAL A 155 14.58 10.69 3.53
C VAL A 155 15.60 9.55 3.50
N SER A 156 15.17 8.34 3.85
CA SER A 156 16.05 7.17 3.88
C SER A 156 16.61 6.81 2.49
N ILE A 157 15.77 6.78 1.47
CA ILE A 157 16.18 6.48 0.10
C ILE A 157 17.15 7.57 -0.42
N LEU A 158 16.74 8.83 -0.35
CA LEU A 158 17.55 9.96 -0.85
C LEU A 158 18.92 9.99 -0.18
N SER A 159 19.00 9.84 1.14
CA SER A 159 20.27 9.79 1.88
C SER A 159 21.12 8.61 1.43
N LYS A 160 20.53 7.43 1.22
CA LYS A 160 21.25 6.22 0.79
C LYS A 160 21.84 6.35 -0.61
N ILE A 161 21.19 7.08 -1.51
CA ILE A 161 21.66 7.31 -2.88
C ILE A 161 22.49 8.58 -3.02
N GLY A 162 22.91 9.20 -1.89
CA GLY A 162 23.92 10.25 -1.85
C GLY A 162 23.40 11.69 -1.90
N PHE A 163 22.09 11.92 -1.84
CA PHE A 163 21.57 13.28 -1.74
C PHE A 163 21.76 13.87 -0.33
N ASN A 164 22.04 15.17 -0.28
CA ASN A 164 21.94 15.95 0.96
C ASN A 164 20.45 16.24 1.23
N VAL A 165 19.91 15.75 2.34
CA VAL A 165 18.47 15.86 2.65
C VAL A 165 18.22 16.80 3.80
N VAL A 166 17.33 17.77 3.59
CA VAL A 166 16.79 18.65 4.64
C VAL A 166 15.39 18.16 4.99
N ALA A 167 15.25 17.58 6.19
CA ALA A 167 14.00 17.04 6.70
C ALA A 167 13.23 18.07 7.50
N ILE A 168 11.98 18.34 7.12
CA ILE A 168 11.07 19.23 7.88
C ILE A 168 9.98 18.39 8.54
N SER A 169 9.81 18.58 9.85
CA SER A 169 8.75 17.97 10.65
C SER A 169 8.05 19.03 11.50
N GLY A 170 6.72 18.94 11.58
CA GLY A 170 5.93 19.73 12.51
C GLY A 170 5.88 19.17 13.95
N LYS A 171 6.49 17.99 14.18
CA LYS A 171 6.58 17.39 15.51
C LYS A 171 7.69 18.07 16.28
N LYS A 172 7.35 18.63 17.45
CA LYS A 172 8.37 19.10 18.40
C LYS A 172 9.13 17.89 18.95
N GLU A 173 10.44 18.03 19.16
CA GLU A 173 11.22 17.05 19.91
C GLU A 173 10.55 16.82 21.27
N LYS A 174 10.44 15.55 21.65
CA LYS A 174 9.99 15.15 22.99
C LYS A 174 11.19 14.75 23.79
#